data_fab047e1904059151ac05f12d63260a6
#
_entry.id   fab047e1904059151ac05f12d63260a6
#
_cell.length_a   1.000
_cell.length_b   1.000
_cell.length_c   1.000
_cell.angle_alpha   90.00
_cell.angle_beta   90.00
_cell.angle_gamma   90.00
#
_symmetry.space_group_name_H-M   'P 1'
#
loop_
_entity.id
_entity.type
_entity.pdbx_description
1 polymer ?
#
loop_
_entity_poly.entity_id
_entity_poly.type
_entity_poly.pdbx_seq_one_letter_code
_entity_poly.pdbx_strand_id
1 'polypeptide(L)'
;SIVYLAEDCSNSRLVLIKELYPKNLGIFRNTDNSLVIPASSNDNFEIYKSYLREAVKLQIEFHNSDELANSTSDAERIIEYNNTLYVVMGRVVGKSYDKVTLESLNSVLKICKSLTRAISFYHLKGYLHLDIKAENVFKIQETDELVKLFDFDSIHKKEDIINKNCKPTYSKSCAAPEVKKIEHGKYDEIDERSDIYSIGAMLFKKVMNRDVDTEDSRPKKRWDFTNIELLKTESPQAKSALTEIFRNTLARNKEYRYKSTDELIEALDKAIEITSNKIFLCDHNITTTTSKDYYISRADKVR
;
A
#
# COMPACT_ATOMS: atom_id res chain seq x y z
N SER A 1 9.07 15.91 1.22
CA SER A 1 10.30 15.37 1.86
C SER A 1 11.38 15.09 0.83
N ILE A 2 12.66 15.04 1.26
CA ILE A 2 13.81 14.64 0.47
C ILE A 2 14.37 13.36 1.09
N VAL A 3 14.82 12.41 0.25
CA VAL A 3 15.41 11.15 0.75
C VAL A 3 16.85 11.04 0.26
N TYR A 4 17.75 10.73 1.18
CA TYR A 4 19.18 10.54 0.95
C TYR A 4 19.57 9.10 1.21
N LEU A 5 20.53 8.57 0.44
CA LEU A 5 21.26 7.38 0.79
C LEU A 5 22.50 7.81 1.58
N ALA A 6 22.71 7.25 2.75
CA ALA A 6 23.80 7.58 3.65
C ALA A 6 24.44 6.31 4.24
N GLU A 7 25.65 6.46 4.80
CA GLU A 7 26.32 5.42 5.58
C GLU A 7 26.27 5.79 7.07
N ASP A 8 25.81 4.87 7.91
CA ASP A 8 25.91 4.99 9.37
C ASP A 8 27.36 4.67 9.78
N CYS A 9 28.11 5.71 10.13
CA CYS A 9 29.53 5.60 10.47
C CYS A 9 29.79 4.72 11.70
N SER A 10 28.83 4.41 12.52
CA SER A 10 29.00 3.56 13.71
C SER A 10 29.15 2.08 13.37
N ASN A 11 28.58 1.63 12.24
CA ASN A 11 28.56 0.21 11.84
C ASN A 11 28.74 -0.01 10.33
N SER A 12 29.08 1.04 9.58
CA SER A 12 29.26 1.03 8.11
C SER A 12 28.04 0.48 7.33
N ARG A 13 26.85 0.64 7.89
CA ARG A 13 25.61 0.21 7.27
C ARG A 13 25.01 1.32 6.41
N LEU A 14 24.55 0.97 5.20
CA LEU A 14 23.77 1.88 4.37
C LEU A 14 22.36 2.05 4.94
N VAL A 15 21.97 3.31 5.12
CA VAL A 15 20.66 3.74 5.62
C VAL A 15 20.02 4.73 4.66
N LEU A 16 18.70 4.88 4.76
CA LEU A 16 17.98 5.98 4.13
C LEU A 16 17.73 7.07 5.17
N ILE A 17 17.90 8.33 4.78
CA ILE A 17 17.58 9.48 5.62
C ILE A 17 16.51 10.29 4.91
N LYS A 18 15.31 10.39 5.52
CA LYS A 18 14.21 11.22 5.02
C LYS A 18 14.21 12.55 5.76
N GLU A 19 14.43 13.63 5.02
CA GLU A 19 14.38 15.01 5.54
C GLU A 19 12.97 15.59 5.39
N LEU A 20 12.46 16.19 6.44
CA LEU A 20 11.23 16.97 6.38
C LEU A 20 11.46 18.26 5.59
N TYR A 21 10.97 18.31 4.37
CA TYR A 21 11.12 19.45 3.46
C TYR A 21 9.79 19.71 2.72
N PRO A 22 8.78 20.33 3.35
CA PRO A 22 7.50 20.65 2.71
C PRO A 22 7.64 21.84 1.76
N LYS A 23 7.73 21.55 0.46
CA LYS A 23 7.96 22.56 -0.59
C LYS A 23 6.88 23.66 -0.68
N ASN A 24 5.67 23.34 -0.26
CA ASN A 24 4.52 24.27 -0.27
C ASN A 24 4.60 25.40 0.76
N LEU A 25 5.56 25.35 1.69
CA LEU A 25 5.74 26.38 2.74
C LEU A 25 6.76 27.45 2.37
N GLY A 26 7.29 27.46 1.16
CA GLY A 26 8.29 28.44 0.73
C GLY A 26 9.62 28.34 1.47
N ILE A 27 9.92 27.17 2.03
CA ILE A 27 11.17 26.87 2.74
C ILE A 27 12.32 26.85 1.76
N PHE A 28 13.45 27.40 2.16
CA PHE A 28 14.69 27.33 1.39
C PHE A 28 15.89 27.00 2.31
N ARG A 29 16.99 26.61 1.69
CA ARG A 29 18.20 26.21 2.40
C ARG A 29 19.21 27.35 2.43
N ASN A 30 19.78 27.61 3.60
CA ASN A 30 20.83 28.56 3.80
C ASN A 30 22.21 27.96 3.38
N THR A 31 23.25 28.78 3.36
CA THR A 31 24.63 28.40 3.00
C THR A 31 25.26 27.38 3.96
N ASP A 32 24.83 27.35 5.21
CA ASP A 32 25.23 26.37 6.24
C ASP A 32 24.38 25.09 6.23
N ASN A 33 23.54 24.89 5.22
CA ASN A 33 22.57 23.81 5.06
C ASN A 33 21.38 23.83 6.04
N SER A 34 21.24 24.83 6.91
CA SER A 34 20.04 24.97 7.73
C SER A 34 18.83 25.39 6.88
N LEU A 35 17.62 24.98 7.30
CA LEU A 35 16.38 25.43 6.66
C LEU A 35 15.98 26.80 7.20
N VAL A 36 15.62 27.67 6.29
CA VAL A 36 14.97 28.95 6.60
C VAL A 36 13.47 28.80 6.37
N ILE A 37 12.71 28.88 7.45
CA ILE A 37 11.26 28.79 7.45
C ILE A 37 10.70 30.22 7.48
N PRO A 38 9.92 30.64 6.49
CA PRO A 38 9.26 31.94 6.55
C PRO A 38 8.39 32.07 7.80
N ALA A 39 8.36 33.24 8.45
CA ALA A 39 7.60 33.46 9.68
C ALA A 39 6.10 33.12 9.50
N SER A 40 5.53 33.40 8.33
CA SER A 40 4.14 33.04 7.99
C SER A 40 3.87 31.54 7.87
N SER A 41 4.92 30.71 7.81
CA SER A 41 4.84 29.25 7.63
C SER A 41 5.30 28.47 8.86
N ASN A 42 5.77 29.16 9.90
CA ASN A 42 6.38 28.53 11.07
C ASN A 42 5.40 27.59 11.79
N ASP A 43 4.18 28.03 12.08
CA ASP A 43 3.18 27.23 12.77
C ASP A 43 2.82 25.96 11.96
N ASN A 44 2.66 26.11 10.64
CA ASN A 44 2.42 24.97 9.76
C ASN A 44 3.61 24.01 9.74
N PHE A 45 4.83 24.51 9.81
CA PHE A 45 6.02 23.65 9.83
C PHE A 45 6.12 22.84 11.12
N GLU A 46 5.81 23.44 12.28
CA GLU A 46 5.74 22.71 13.55
C GLU A 46 4.64 21.63 13.55
N ILE A 47 3.50 21.90 12.89
CA ILE A 47 2.45 20.89 12.66
C ILE A 47 3.02 19.71 11.83
N TYR A 48 3.73 19.97 10.74
CA TYR A 48 4.37 18.91 9.95
C TYR A 48 5.41 18.12 10.77
N LYS A 49 6.19 18.79 11.62
CA LYS A 49 7.12 18.10 12.54
C LYS A 49 6.38 17.17 13.50
N SER A 50 5.24 17.62 14.07
CA SER A 50 4.46 16.81 15.00
C SER A 50 3.88 15.57 14.33
N TYR A 51 3.32 15.70 13.12
CA TYR A 51 2.83 14.56 12.34
C TYR A 51 3.94 13.57 11.99
N LEU A 52 5.11 14.06 11.56
CA LEU A 52 6.23 13.17 11.27
C LEU A 52 6.71 12.41 12.50
N ARG A 53 6.80 13.07 13.68
CA ARG A 53 7.15 12.40 14.94
C ARG A 53 6.15 11.30 15.31
N GLU A 54 4.87 11.58 15.15
CA GLU A 54 3.80 10.62 15.43
C GLU A 54 3.84 9.44 14.46
N ALA A 55 3.99 9.70 13.16
CA ALA A 55 4.12 8.67 12.15
C ALA A 55 5.33 7.76 12.39
N VAL A 56 6.49 8.32 12.75
CA VAL A 56 7.70 7.54 13.07
C VAL A 56 7.50 6.71 14.34
N LYS A 57 6.84 7.25 15.37
CA LYS A 57 6.52 6.49 16.58
C LYS A 57 5.66 5.25 16.26
N LEU A 58 4.63 5.42 15.43
CA LEU A 58 3.80 4.31 14.96
C LEU A 58 4.62 3.27 14.20
N GLN A 59 5.55 3.71 13.36
CA GLN A 59 6.44 2.82 12.60
C GLN A 59 7.34 1.98 13.49
N ILE A 60 7.95 2.59 14.51
CA ILE A 60 8.78 1.89 15.48
C ILE A 60 7.92 0.88 16.27
N GLU A 61 6.71 1.25 16.66
CA GLU A 61 5.76 0.34 17.32
C GLU A 61 5.40 -0.84 16.41
N PHE A 62 5.19 -0.56 15.15
CA PHE A 62 4.90 -1.53 14.11
C PHE A 62 6.04 -2.54 13.92
N HIS A 63 7.27 -2.04 13.81
CA HIS A 63 8.46 -2.87 13.63
C HIS A 63 8.70 -3.82 14.81
N ASN A 64 8.30 -3.41 16.00
CA ASN A 64 8.42 -4.23 17.22
C ASN A 64 7.30 -5.28 17.37
N SER A 65 6.31 -5.31 16.46
CA SER A 65 5.30 -6.37 16.42
C SER A 65 5.76 -7.51 15.51
N ASP A 66 5.91 -8.72 16.06
CA ASP A 66 6.46 -9.90 15.35
C ASP A 66 5.71 -10.24 14.04
N GLU A 67 4.42 -9.92 13.94
CA GLU A 67 3.60 -10.29 12.78
C GLU A 67 3.80 -9.35 11.57
N LEU A 68 4.26 -8.12 11.79
CA LEU A 68 4.22 -7.06 10.78
C LEU A 68 5.56 -6.34 10.56
N ALA A 69 6.60 -6.72 11.29
CA ALA A 69 7.93 -6.12 11.22
C ALA A 69 8.49 -5.96 9.80
N ASN A 70 8.02 -6.78 8.85
CA ASN A 70 8.44 -6.75 7.45
C ASN A 70 7.53 -5.95 6.52
N SER A 71 6.43 -5.38 7.00
CA SER A 71 5.40 -4.77 6.14
C SER A 71 5.53 -3.25 5.99
N THR A 72 6.36 -2.61 6.81
CA THR A 72 6.62 -1.16 6.73
C THR A 72 8.09 -0.85 6.62
N SER A 73 8.44 0.36 6.24
CA SER A 73 9.85 0.78 6.27
C SER A 73 10.33 0.84 7.72
N ASP A 74 11.57 0.46 7.92
CA ASP A 74 12.19 0.34 9.23
C ASP A 74 12.65 1.72 9.71
N ALA A 75 11.71 2.57 10.19
CA ALA A 75 12.08 3.81 10.85
C ALA A 75 12.78 3.48 12.19
N GLU A 76 13.99 4.00 12.38
CA GLU A 76 14.82 3.66 13.53
C GLU A 76 14.88 4.79 14.55
N ARG A 77 15.06 6.02 14.09
CA ARG A 77 15.18 7.19 14.95
C ARG A 77 14.93 8.50 14.19
N ILE A 78 14.63 9.54 14.95
CA ILE A 78 14.55 10.92 14.47
C ILE A 78 15.77 11.69 14.97
N ILE A 79 16.34 12.52 14.10
CA ILE A 79 17.38 13.48 14.41
C ILE A 79 16.83 14.87 14.11
N GLU A 80 16.91 15.79 15.06
CA GLU A 80 16.59 17.20 14.82
C GLU A 80 17.89 17.97 14.60
N TYR A 81 18.06 18.50 13.40
CA TYR A 81 19.24 19.25 12.99
C TYR A 81 18.89 20.19 11.83
N ASN A 82 19.70 21.20 11.56
CA ASN A 82 19.48 22.14 10.44
C ASN A 82 18.07 22.77 10.41
N ASN A 83 17.46 23.02 11.57
CA ASN A 83 16.09 23.52 11.74
C ASN A 83 15.00 22.60 11.16
N THR A 84 15.28 21.29 11.00
CA THR A 84 14.33 20.31 10.49
C THR A 84 14.46 18.96 11.19
N LEU A 85 13.64 17.99 10.76
CA LEU A 85 13.70 16.61 11.23
C LEU A 85 14.24 15.70 10.12
N TYR A 86 15.10 14.80 10.54
CA TYR A 86 15.60 13.70 9.72
C TYR A 86 15.13 12.37 10.33
N VAL A 87 14.52 11.53 9.52
CA VAL A 87 14.17 10.15 9.91
C VAL A 87 15.20 9.21 9.34
N VAL A 88 15.90 8.49 10.19
CA VAL A 88 16.81 7.41 9.79
C VAL A 88 16.01 6.14 9.63
N MET A 89 16.13 5.48 8.48
CA MET A 89 15.40 4.27 8.11
C MET A 89 16.34 3.21 7.57
N GLY A 90 16.03 1.95 7.83
CA GLY A 90 16.72 0.83 7.20
C GLY A 90 16.61 0.91 5.66
N ARG A 91 17.71 0.55 4.99
CA ARG A 91 17.69 0.42 3.53
C ARG A 91 16.91 -0.83 3.13
N VAL A 92 15.89 -0.65 2.31
CA VAL A 92 15.13 -1.77 1.72
C VAL A 92 15.71 -2.10 0.34
N VAL A 93 16.03 -3.38 0.14
CA VAL A 93 16.42 -3.90 -1.17
C VAL A 93 15.16 -4.41 -1.87
N GLY A 94 14.75 -3.72 -2.91
CA GLY A 94 13.52 -4.02 -3.62
C GLY A 94 13.28 -3.06 -4.78
N LYS A 95 12.11 -3.18 -5.38
CA LYS A 95 11.64 -2.29 -6.45
C LYS A 95 10.30 -1.70 -6.08
N SER A 96 10.10 -0.42 -6.41
CA SER A 96 8.80 0.21 -6.33
C SER A 96 7.78 -0.58 -7.19
N TYR A 97 6.59 -0.82 -6.64
CA TYR A 97 5.60 -1.71 -7.22
C TYR A 97 5.07 -1.21 -8.57
N ASP A 98 5.10 0.09 -8.84
CA ASP A 98 4.81 0.65 -10.17
C ASP A 98 5.76 0.13 -11.25
N LYS A 99 7.03 -0.16 -10.90
CA LYS A 99 8.10 -0.64 -11.80
C LYS A 99 8.24 -2.17 -11.83
N VAL A 100 7.44 -2.89 -11.05
CA VAL A 100 7.48 -4.35 -11.01
C VAL A 100 6.57 -4.92 -12.09
N THR A 101 7.09 -5.77 -12.96
CA THR A 101 6.29 -6.63 -13.83
C THR A 101 5.94 -7.90 -13.06
N LEU A 102 4.66 -8.23 -13.01
CA LEU A 102 4.17 -9.43 -12.32
C LEU A 102 3.71 -10.44 -13.36
N GLU A 103 4.08 -11.69 -13.14
CA GLU A 103 3.86 -12.78 -14.09
C GLU A 103 2.51 -13.49 -13.89
N SER A 104 1.87 -13.31 -12.71
CA SER A 104 0.63 -14.00 -12.39
C SER A 104 -0.34 -13.15 -11.56
N LEU A 105 -1.64 -13.44 -11.72
CA LEU A 105 -2.68 -12.86 -10.86
C LEU A 105 -2.47 -13.23 -9.40
N ASN A 106 -2.01 -14.45 -9.12
CA ASN A 106 -1.73 -14.93 -7.77
C ASN A 106 -0.72 -14.03 -7.05
N SER A 107 0.40 -13.67 -7.71
CA SER A 107 1.41 -12.75 -7.14
C SER A 107 0.85 -11.35 -6.89
N VAL A 108 -0.01 -10.84 -7.78
CA VAL A 108 -0.68 -9.54 -7.58
C VAL A 108 -1.58 -9.56 -6.36
N LEU A 109 -2.38 -10.61 -6.18
CA LEU A 109 -3.30 -10.76 -5.04
C LEU A 109 -2.54 -10.90 -3.72
N LYS A 110 -1.44 -11.67 -3.68
CA LYS A 110 -0.58 -11.82 -2.50
C LYS A 110 0.03 -10.48 -2.06
N ILE A 111 0.50 -9.68 -2.99
CA ILE A 111 1.01 -8.34 -2.72
C ILE A 111 -0.11 -7.44 -2.15
N CYS A 112 -1.30 -7.46 -2.74
CA CYS A 112 -2.44 -6.72 -2.21
C CYS A 112 -2.82 -7.17 -0.80
N LYS A 113 -2.79 -8.46 -0.52
CA LYS A 113 -3.05 -9.00 0.83
C LYS A 113 -2.00 -8.51 1.83
N SER A 114 -0.72 -8.58 1.49
CA SER A 114 0.36 -8.08 2.34
C SER A 114 0.19 -6.58 2.65
N LEU A 115 -0.13 -5.77 1.64
CA LEU A 115 -0.43 -4.35 1.83
C LEU A 115 -1.66 -4.14 2.71
N THR A 116 -2.74 -4.91 2.47
CA THR A 116 -3.98 -4.79 3.27
C THR A 116 -3.73 -5.09 4.74
N ARG A 117 -2.89 -6.09 5.06
CA ARG A 117 -2.46 -6.38 6.43
C ARG A 117 -1.68 -5.21 7.06
N ALA A 118 -0.79 -4.58 6.31
CA ALA A 118 -0.08 -3.39 6.79
C ALA A 118 -1.06 -2.25 7.11
N ILE A 119 -2.05 -2.01 6.27
CA ILE A 119 -3.06 -0.96 6.46
C ILE A 119 -4.00 -1.29 7.63
N SER A 120 -4.35 -2.57 7.86
CA SER A 120 -5.21 -2.96 8.97
C SER A 120 -4.67 -2.54 10.34
N PHE A 121 -3.35 -2.56 10.49
CA PHE A 121 -2.70 -2.11 11.72
C PHE A 121 -2.93 -0.60 11.98
N TYR A 122 -2.80 0.24 10.93
CA TYR A 122 -3.08 1.67 11.07
C TYR A 122 -4.54 1.91 11.44
N HIS A 123 -5.47 1.19 10.80
CA HIS A 123 -6.90 1.27 11.09
C HIS A 123 -7.21 0.88 12.54
N LEU A 124 -6.60 -0.18 13.08
CA LEU A 124 -6.74 -0.60 14.47
C LEU A 124 -6.27 0.47 15.47
N LYS A 125 -5.30 1.28 15.09
CA LYS A 125 -4.79 2.41 15.88
C LYS A 125 -5.56 3.71 15.64
N GLY A 126 -6.60 3.70 14.80
CA GLY A 126 -7.41 4.88 14.46
C GLY A 126 -6.77 5.83 13.45
N TYR A 127 -5.82 5.35 12.65
CA TYR A 127 -5.16 6.13 11.60
C TYR A 127 -5.62 5.73 10.21
N LEU A 128 -5.60 6.68 9.29
CA LEU A 128 -5.84 6.48 7.85
C LEU A 128 -4.60 6.89 7.07
N HIS A 129 -4.34 6.19 5.94
CA HIS A 129 -3.18 6.47 5.10
C HIS A 129 -3.49 7.49 4.00
N LEU A 130 -4.58 7.34 3.29
CA LEU A 130 -5.16 8.18 2.24
C LEU A 130 -4.32 8.41 0.98
N ASP A 131 -3.02 8.05 0.96
CA ASP A 131 -2.16 8.13 -0.23
C ASP A 131 -1.54 6.77 -0.61
N ILE A 132 -2.36 5.71 -0.58
CA ILE A 132 -1.95 4.37 -1.03
C ILE A 132 -1.88 4.37 -2.56
N LYS A 133 -0.68 4.09 -3.10
CA LYS A 133 -0.39 4.00 -4.53
C LYS A 133 0.82 3.11 -4.78
N ALA A 134 0.96 2.62 -6.00
CA ALA A 134 2.03 1.68 -6.35
C ALA A 134 3.44 2.25 -6.14
N GLU A 135 3.61 3.57 -6.28
CA GLU A 135 4.87 4.27 -6.07
C GLU A 135 5.34 4.25 -4.61
N ASN A 136 4.38 4.18 -3.65
CA ASN A 136 4.64 4.13 -2.21
C ASN A 136 4.77 2.69 -1.68
N VAL A 137 4.60 1.68 -2.52
CA VAL A 137 4.71 0.26 -2.18
C VAL A 137 5.97 -0.32 -2.81
N PHE A 138 6.83 -0.94 -2.01
CA PHE A 138 8.04 -1.61 -2.49
C PHE A 138 7.90 -3.12 -2.35
N LYS A 139 8.04 -3.84 -3.45
CA LYS A 139 8.20 -5.29 -3.44
C LYS A 139 9.62 -5.63 -3.00
N ILE A 140 9.73 -6.43 -1.94
CA ILE A 140 11.03 -6.89 -1.43
C ILE A 140 11.58 -7.93 -2.42
N GLN A 141 12.89 -7.84 -2.71
CA GLN A 141 13.51 -8.69 -3.73
C GLN A 141 13.56 -10.17 -3.35
N GLU A 142 13.66 -10.48 -2.07
CA GLU A 142 13.85 -11.83 -1.55
C GLU A 142 12.57 -12.66 -1.49
N THR A 143 11.40 -12.04 -1.61
CA THR A 143 10.11 -12.71 -1.52
C THR A 143 9.13 -12.21 -2.56
N ASP A 144 8.27 -13.09 -3.08
CA ASP A 144 7.18 -12.70 -3.99
C ASP A 144 5.93 -12.19 -3.26
N GLU A 145 5.92 -12.22 -1.94
CA GLU A 145 4.72 -12.02 -1.14
C GLU A 145 4.78 -10.81 -0.20
N LEU A 146 5.98 -10.32 0.12
CA LEU A 146 6.14 -9.22 1.08
C LEU A 146 6.34 -7.89 0.38
N VAL A 147 5.64 -6.90 0.87
CA VAL A 147 5.82 -5.51 0.47
C VAL A 147 6.09 -4.64 1.68
N LYS A 148 6.84 -3.56 1.46
CA LYS A 148 7.00 -2.49 2.43
C LYS A 148 6.29 -1.24 1.94
N LEU A 149 5.49 -0.65 2.82
CA LEU A 149 4.82 0.62 2.58
C LEU A 149 5.75 1.75 3.02
N PHE A 150 5.91 2.73 2.14
CA PHE A 150 6.67 3.95 2.35
C PHE A 150 5.76 5.17 2.35
N ASP A 151 6.31 6.32 2.68
CA ASP A 151 5.65 7.63 2.67
C ASP A 151 4.57 7.80 3.73
N PHE A 152 5.05 7.98 4.97
CA PHE A 152 4.20 8.14 6.16
C PHE A 152 3.69 9.56 6.37
N ASP A 153 4.09 10.51 5.53
CA ASP A 153 3.72 11.94 5.68
C ASP A 153 2.21 12.15 5.47
N SER A 154 1.52 11.14 4.90
CA SER A 154 0.08 11.16 4.64
C SER A 154 -0.76 10.44 5.70
N ILE A 155 -0.12 9.79 6.70
CA ILE A 155 -0.82 9.09 7.76
C ILE A 155 -1.30 10.07 8.82
N HIS A 156 -2.62 10.10 9.06
CA HIS A 156 -3.24 10.97 10.04
C HIS A 156 -4.25 10.23 10.88
N LYS A 157 -4.45 10.69 12.12
CA LYS A 157 -5.57 10.23 12.95
C LYS A 157 -6.88 10.56 12.25
N LYS A 158 -7.78 9.60 12.22
CA LYS A 158 -9.13 9.78 11.67
C LYS A 158 -9.86 10.95 12.32
N GLU A 159 -9.72 11.10 13.63
CA GLU A 159 -10.32 12.21 14.37
C GLU A 159 -9.80 13.57 13.93
N ASP A 160 -8.48 13.71 13.68
CA ASP A 160 -7.89 14.96 13.22
C ASP A 160 -8.37 15.35 11.82
N ILE A 161 -8.59 14.35 10.94
CA ILE A 161 -9.16 14.57 9.62
C ILE A 161 -10.59 15.09 9.74
N ILE A 162 -11.46 14.42 10.51
CA ILE A 162 -12.87 14.76 10.68
C ILE A 162 -13.02 16.15 11.32
N ASN A 163 -12.20 16.43 12.32
CA ASN A 163 -12.19 17.71 13.04
C ASN A 163 -11.49 18.84 12.25
N LYS A 164 -10.99 18.56 11.05
CA LYS A 164 -10.25 19.51 10.18
C LYS A 164 -8.98 20.06 10.81
N ASN A 165 -8.39 19.34 11.76
CA ASN A 165 -7.11 19.68 12.38
C ASN A 165 -5.94 19.47 11.43
N CYS A 166 -6.11 18.60 10.42
CA CYS A 166 -5.15 18.36 9.37
C CYS A 166 -5.79 18.36 7.97
N LYS A 167 -4.98 18.58 6.96
CA LYS A 167 -5.38 18.47 5.56
C LYS A 167 -4.56 17.35 4.92
N PRO A 168 -5.11 16.13 4.79
CA PRO A 168 -4.41 15.02 4.18
C PRO A 168 -4.00 15.32 2.74
N THR A 169 -2.83 14.82 2.36
CA THR A 169 -2.41 14.74 0.96
C THR A 169 -2.91 13.43 0.36
N TYR A 170 -3.19 13.42 -0.93
CA TYR A 170 -3.64 12.23 -1.64
C TYR A 170 -3.31 12.29 -3.13
N SER A 171 -3.21 11.13 -3.76
CA SER A 171 -2.99 10.98 -5.21
C SER A 171 -4.31 10.78 -5.95
N LYS A 172 -4.64 11.68 -6.88
CA LYS A 172 -5.95 11.71 -7.58
C LYS A 172 -6.30 10.39 -8.29
N SER A 173 -5.30 9.66 -8.78
CA SER A 173 -5.50 8.39 -9.51
C SER A 173 -6.02 7.26 -8.62
N CYS A 174 -5.63 7.23 -7.34
CA CYS A 174 -5.99 6.16 -6.41
C CYS A 174 -6.95 6.58 -5.31
N ALA A 175 -7.13 7.90 -5.08
CA ALA A 175 -7.96 8.39 -3.99
C ALA A 175 -9.44 8.07 -4.19
N ALA A 176 -10.10 7.70 -3.10
CA ALA A 176 -11.54 7.48 -3.06
C ALA A 176 -12.34 8.76 -3.39
N PRO A 177 -13.56 8.62 -3.93
CA PRO A 177 -14.38 9.79 -4.30
C PRO A 177 -14.63 10.76 -3.15
N GLU A 178 -14.82 10.26 -1.92
CA GLU A 178 -15.01 11.09 -0.72
C GLU A 178 -13.74 11.83 -0.30
N VAL A 179 -12.56 11.24 -0.51
CA VAL A 179 -11.27 11.89 -0.22
C VAL A 179 -11.06 13.10 -1.15
N LYS A 180 -11.44 12.99 -2.41
CA LYS A 180 -11.39 14.11 -3.38
C LYS A 180 -12.26 15.29 -2.98
N LYS A 181 -13.29 15.09 -2.13
CA LYS A 181 -14.16 16.15 -1.61
C LYS A 181 -13.49 17.03 -0.55
N ILE A 182 -12.32 16.64 -0.03
CA ILE A 182 -11.51 17.49 0.87
C ILE A 182 -11.22 18.86 0.23
N GLU A 183 -10.99 18.91 -1.09
CA GLU A 183 -10.78 20.16 -1.83
C GLU A 183 -11.98 21.14 -1.70
N HIS A 184 -13.16 20.60 -1.40
CA HIS A 184 -14.40 21.33 -1.17
C HIS A 184 -14.79 21.43 0.32
N GLY A 185 -13.85 21.16 1.23
CA GLY A 185 -14.04 21.28 2.68
C GLY A 185 -14.93 20.19 3.31
N LYS A 186 -15.18 19.06 2.62
CA LYS A 186 -15.96 17.93 3.12
C LYS A 186 -15.05 16.84 3.63
N TYR A 187 -15.07 16.58 4.92
CA TYR A 187 -14.18 15.62 5.62
C TYR A 187 -14.95 14.50 6.33
N ASP A 188 -16.22 14.70 6.61
CA ASP A 188 -17.10 13.87 7.42
C ASP A 188 -17.40 12.48 6.83
N GLU A 189 -17.18 12.32 5.53
CA GLU A 189 -17.39 11.04 4.85
C GLU A 189 -16.16 10.11 4.86
N ILE A 190 -15.00 10.56 5.37
CA ILE A 190 -13.73 9.83 5.28
C ILE A 190 -13.62 8.83 6.42
N ASP A 191 -13.36 7.57 6.07
CA ASP A 191 -13.11 6.48 7.01
C ASP A 191 -12.19 5.40 6.41
N GLU A 192 -12.00 4.27 7.09
CA GLU A 192 -11.14 3.15 6.71
C GLU A 192 -11.43 2.62 5.30
N ARG A 193 -12.68 2.76 4.84
CA ARG A 193 -13.11 2.32 3.50
C ARG A 193 -12.53 3.19 2.38
N SER A 194 -11.98 4.35 2.72
CA SER A 194 -11.24 5.19 1.75
C SER A 194 -9.89 4.56 1.38
N ASP A 195 -9.19 3.95 2.34
CA ASP A 195 -7.96 3.19 2.06
C ASP A 195 -8.27 1.88 1.32
N ILE A 196 -9.37 1.20 1.66
CA ILE A 196 -9.85 0.02 0.92
C ILE A 196 -10.07 0.33 -0.57
N TYR A 197 -10.67 1.49 -0.88
CA TYR A 197 -10.80 1.94 -2.27
C TYR A 197 -9.43 2.13 -2.92
N SER A 198 -8.48 2.76 -2.24
CA SER A 198 -7.14 3.02 -2.78
C SER A 198 -6.37 1.72 -3.06
N ILE A 199 -6.49 0.71 -2.20
CA ILE A 199 -5.94 -0.63 -2.43
C ILE A 199 -6.60 -1.27 -3.67
N GLY A 200 -7.92 -1.19 -3.78
CA GLY A 200 -8.66 -1.68 -4.95
C GLY A 200 -8.26 -0.97 -6.25
N ALA A 201 -8.06 0.36 -6.20
CA ALA A 201 -7.62 1.15 -7.34
C ALA A 201 -6.20 0.78 -7.79
N MET A 202 -5.29 0.53 -6.84
CA MET A 202 -3.94 0.05 -7.13
C MET A 202 -3.98 -1.36 -7.76
N LEU A 203 -4.76 -2.29 -7.20
CA LEU A 203 -4.98 -3.62 -7.77
C LEU A 203 -5.55 -3.54 -9.18
N PHE A 204 -6.58 -2.71 -9.37
CA PHE A 204 -7.22 -2.50 -10.67
C PHE A 204 -6.23 -2.00 -11.70
N LYS A 205 -5.46 -0.95 -11.37
CA LYS A 205 -4.44 -0.40 -12.27
C LYS A 205 -3.41 -1.46 -12.66
N LYS A 206 -2.99 -2.31 -11.72
CA LYS A 206 -2.00 -3.36 -11.98
C LYS A 206 -2.53 -4.45 -12.90
N VAL A 207 -3.79 -4.81 -12.77
CA VAL A 207 -4.44 -5.84 -13.61
C VAL A 207 -4.88 -5.29 -14.96
N MET A 208 -5.54 -4.14 -14.96
CA MET A 208 -6.18 -3.56 -16.15
C MET A 208 -5.25 -2.64 -16.95
N ASN A 209 -4.06 -2.33 -16.42
CA ASN A 209 -3.07 -1.41 -16.99
C ASN A 209 -3.63 -0.01 -17.31
N ARG A 210 -4.57 0.47 -16.51
CA ARG A 210 -5.14 1.82 -16.56
C ARG A 210 -5.68 2.26 -15.21
N ASP A 211 -5.84 3.55 -15.02
CA ASP A 211 -6.48 4.08 -13.82
C ASP A 211 -7.99 3.78 -13.79
N VAL A 212 -8.57 3.80 -12.59
CA VAL A 212 -10.01 3.68 -12.36
C VAL A 212 -10.71 4.94 -12.89
N ASP A 213 -11.75 4.75 -13.67
CA ASP A 213 -12.64 5.82 -14.12
C ASP A 213 -14.00 5.81 -13.38
N THR A 214 -14.85 6.78 -13.70
CA THR A 214 -16.17 6.89 -13.07
C THR A 214 -17.12 5.74 -13.41
N GLU A 215 -16.92 5.11 -14.57
CA GLU A 215 -17.73 3.97 -15.01
C GLU A 215 -17.37 2.70 -14.22
N ASP A 216 -16.08 2.55 -13.84
CA ASP A 216 -15.63 1.41 -13.05
C ASP A 216 -16.25 1.38 -11.64
N SER A 217 -16.61 2.55 -11.12
CA SER A 217 -17.22 2.69 -9.79
C SER A 217 -18.74 2.58 -9.76
N ARG A 218 -19.38 2.23 -10.90
CA ARG A 218 -20.83 2.05 -10.98
C ARG A 218 -21.29 0.74 -10.35
N PRO A 219 -22.49 0.71 -9.74
CA PRO A 219 -23.09 -0.52 -9.24
C PRO A 219 -23.21 -1.58 -10.34
N LYS A 220 -22.97 -2.84 -10.00
CA LYS A 220 -23.08 -4.00 -10.92
C LYS A 220 -22.17 -3.93 -12.16
N LYS A 221 -21.12 -3.09 -12.16
CA LYS A 221 -20.13 -3.06 -13.24
C LYS A 221 -19.61 -4.46 -13.52
N ARG A 222 -19.46 -4.75 -14.81
CA ARG A 222 -18.75 -5.93 -15.34
C ARG A 222 -17.57 -5.43 -16.16
N TRP A 223 -16.43 -6.07 -16.02
CA TRP A 223 -15.23 -5.77 -16.79
C TRP A 223 -15.02 -6.84 -17.84
N ASP A 224 -14.58 -6.42 -19.02
CA ASP A 224 -14.11 -7.32 -20.06
C ASP A 224 -12.62 -7.64 -19.79
N PHE A 225 -12.34 -8.90 -19.56
CA PHE A 225 -10.99 -9.42 -19.30
C PHE A 225 -10.37 -10.11 -20.52
N THR A 226 -11.02 -10.09 -21.68
CA THR A 226 -10.61 -10.86 -22.87
C THR A 226 -9.19 -10.52 -23.32
N ASN A 227 -8.82 -9.24 -23.29
CA ASN A 227 -7.53 -8.74 -23.77
C ASN A 227 -6.52 -8.47 -22.65
N ILE A 228 -6.81 -8.91 -21.42
CA ILE A 228 -5.89 -8.72 -20.29
C ILE A 228 -4.93 -9.91 -20.23
N GLU A 229 -3.64 -9.66 -20.55
CA GLU A 229 -2.61 -10.69 -20.62
C GLU A 229 -2.53 -11.53 -19.34
N LEU A 230 -2.50 -10.86 -18.21
CA LEU A 230 -2.44 -11.46 -16.87
C LEU A 230 -3.61 -12.42 -16.57
N LEU A 231 -4.74 -12.27 -17.30
CA LEU A 231 -5.97 -13.03 -17.06
C LEU A 231 -6.29 -14.03 -18.17
N LYS A 232 -5.49 -14.10 -19.23
CA LYS A 232 -5.78 -14.99 -20.38
C LYS A 232 -5.95 -16.45 -19.97
N THR A 233 -5.09 -16.91 -19.10
CA THR A 233 -5.06 -18.31 -18.66
C THR A 233 -5.85 -18.54 -17.36
N GLU A 234 -6.45 -17.48 -16.76
CA GLU A 234 -7.18 -17.58 -15.51
C GLU A 234 -8.55 -18.22 -15.67
N SER A 235 -8.95 -19.03 -14.66
CA SER A 235 -10.25 -19.71 -14.63
C SER A 235 -11.42 -18.71 -14.54
N PRO A 236 -12.64 -19.08 -14.99
CA PRO A 236 -13.84 -18.28 -14.78
C PRO A 236 -14.07 -17.92 -13.30
N GLN A 237 -13.72 -18.84 -12.39
CA GLN A 237 -13.84 -18.66 -10.94
C GLN A 237 -12.86 -17.56 -10.45
N ALA A 238 -11.60 -17.57 -10.90
CA ALA A 238 -10.62 -16.53 -10.57
C ALA A 238 -11.06 -15.14 -11.08
N LYS A 239 -11.58 -15.07 -12.32
CA LYS A 239 -12.15 -13.84 -12.89
C LYS A 239 -13.38 -13.35 -12.13
N SER A 240 -14.22 -14.27 -11.66
CA SER A 240 -15.39 -13.94 -10.84
C SER A 240 -14.98 -13.37 -9.47
N ALA A 241 -14.02 -14.01 -8.79
CA ALA A 241 -13.49 -13.54 -7.52
C ALA A 241 -12.85 -12.14 -7.65
N LEU A 242 -12.06 -11.92 -8.70
CA LEU A 242 -11.48 -10.61 -9.00
C LEU A 242 -12.56 -9.54 -9.26
N THR A 243 -13.62 -9.91 -9.99
CA THR A 243 -14.77 -9.03 -10.23
C THR A 243 -15.46 -8.62 -8.93
N GLU A 244 -15.61 -9.54 -7.99
CA GLU A 244 -16.18 -9.27 -6.68
C GLU A 244 -15.30 -8.32 -5.87
N ILE A 245 -13.98 -8.57 -5.84
CA ILE A 245 -13.01 -7.67 -5.19
C ILE A 245 -13.11 -6.26 -5.78
N PHE A 246 -13.10 -6.10 -7.09
CA PHE A 246 -13.23 -4.79 -7.72
C PHE A 246 -14.55 -4.09 -7.36
N ARG A 247 -15.69 -4.79 -7.36
CA ARG A 247 -16.99 -4.21 -7.00
C ARG A 247 -17.02 -3.70 -5.57
N ASN A 248 -16.46 -4.49 -4.65
CA ASN A 248 -16.52 -4.21 -3.23
C ASN A 248 -15.34 -3.34 -2.74
N THR A 249 -14.41 -2.96 -3.61
CA THR A 249 -13.39 -1.95 -3.30
C THR A 249 -13.66 -0.64 -4.03
N LEU A 250 -14.05 -0.67 -5.31
CA LEU A 250 -14.15 0.50 -6.18
C LEU A 250 -15.53 1.17 -6.18
N ALA A 251 -16.48 0.67 -5.40
CA ALA A 251 -17.82 1.27 -5.33
C ALA A 251 -17.74 2.75 -4.98
N ARG A 252 -18.47 3.60 -5.76
CA ARG A 252 -18.50 5.05 -5.52
C ARG A 252 -19.09 5.38 -4.15
N ASN A 253 -20.18 4.70 -3.78
CA ASN A 253 -20.73 4.77 -2.43
C ASN A 253 -19.98 3.78 -1.54
N LYS A 254 -19.32 4.30 -0.52
CA LYS A 254 -18.53 3.51 0.44
C LYS A 254 -19.33 2.42 1.18
N GLU A 255 -20.67 2.58 1.30
CA GLU A 255 -21.55 1.57 1.94
C GLU A 255 -21.61 0.24 1.18
N TYR A 256 -21.22 0.22 -0.09
CA TYR A 256 -21.11 -0.99 -0.90
C TYR A 256 -19.69 -1.55 -0.97
N ARG A 257 -18.73 -0.95 -0.25
CA ARG A 257 -17.37 -1.50 -0.12
C ARG A 257 -17.31 -2.50 1.04
N TYR A 258 -16.23 -3.27 1.08
CA TYR A 258 -15.86 -4.00 2.29
C TYR A 258 -15.85 -3.05 3.48
N LYS A 259 -16.35 -3.51 4.62
CA LYS A 259 -16.50 -2.69 5.83
C LYS A 259 -15.19 -2.54 6.60
N SER A 260 -14.32 -3.53 6.46
CA SER A 260 -13.01 -3.56 7.10
C SER A 260 -11.95 -4.16 6.18
N THR A 261 -10.69 -3.98 6.55
CA THR A 261 -9.56 -4.66 5.92
C THR A 261 -9.63 -6.17 6.07
N ASP A 262 -10.25 -6.69 7.14
CA ASP A 262 -10.41 -8.13 7.36
C ASP A 262 -11.32 -8.75 6.30
N GLU A 263 -12.46 -8.12 5.97
CA GLU A 263 -13.33 -8.57 4.88
C GLU A 263 -12.59 -8.60 3.53
N LEU A 264 -11.75 -7.60 3.26
CA LEU A 264 -10.92 -7.59 2.05
C LEU A 264 -9.85 -8.69 2.07
N ILE A 265 -9.21 -8.94 3.22
CA ILE A 265 -8.23 -10.02 3.38
C ILE A 265 -8.87 -11.38 3.11
N GLU A 266 -10.06 -11.64 3.66
CA GLU A 266 -10.81 -12.89 3.40
C GLU A 266 -11.13 -13.07 1.91
N ALA A 267 -11.54 -12.01 1.22
CA ALA A 267 -11.82 -12.06 -0.21
C ALA A 267 -10.55 -12.32 -1.04
N LEU A 268 -9.43 -11.69 -0.66
CA LEU A 268 -8.12 -11.91 -1.27
C LEU A 268 -7.63 -13.34 -1.03
N ASP A 269 -7.82 -13.91 0.17
CA ASP A 269 -7.43 -15.29 0.49
C ASP A 269 -8.18 -16.30 -0.37
N LYS A 270 -9.49 -16.13 -0.52
CA LYS A 270 -10.30 -16.98 -1.43
C LYS A 270 -9.80 -16.90 -2.87
N ALA A 271 -9.49 -15.69 -3.35
CA ALA A 271 -8.99 -15.51 -4.72
C ALA A 271 -7.57 -16.10 -4.90
N ILE A 272 -6.69 -15.98 -3.90
CA ILE A 272 -5.35 -16.60 -3.89
C ILE A 272 -5.46 -18.12 -3.92
N GLU A 273 -6.35 -18.72 -3.13
CA GLU A 273 -6.58 -20.16 -3.13
C GLU A 273 -7.02 -20.66 -4.51
N ILE A 274 -7.99 -20.01 -5.14
CA ILE A 274 -8.47 -20.36 -6.49
C ILE A 274 -7.33 -20.30 -7.51
N THR A 275 -6.49 -19.27 -7.47
CA THR A 275 -5.37 -19.11 -8.41
C THR A 275 -4.20 -20.05 -8.10
N SER A 276 -4.00 -20.46 -6.85
CA SER A 276 -2.98 -21.44 -6.45
C SER A 276 -3.34 -22.86 -6.91
N ASN A 277 -4.60 -23.26 -6.79
CA ASN A 277 -5.07 -24.57 -7.25
C ASN A 277 -4.90 -24.76 -8.75
N LYS A 278 -4.95 -23.68 -9.54
CA LYS A 278 -4.65 -23.73 -10.97
C LYS A 278 -3.21 -24.12 -11.25
N ILE A 279 -2.25 -23.58 -10.51
CA ILE A 279 -0.82 -23.92 -10.66
C ILE A 279 -0.63 -25.41 -10.44
N PHE A 280 -1.27 -25.97 -9.41
CA PHE A 280 -1.22 -27.38 -9.11
C PHE A 280 -1.82 -28.27 -10.23
N LEU A 281 -2.94 -27.86 -10.83
CA LEU A 281 -3.58 -28.58 -11.93
C LEU A 281 -2.74 -28.51 -13.23
N CYS A 282 -2.08 -27.39 -13.51
CA CYS A 282 -1.18 -27.26 -14.65
C CYS A 282 0.04 -28.19 -14.53
N ASP A 283 0.64 -28.27 -13.35
CA ASP A 283 1.77 -29.16 -13.08
C ASP A 283 1.37 -30.64 -13.23
N HIS A 284 0.13 -30.99 -12.88
CA HIS A 284 -0.39 -32.35 -13.05
C HIS A 284 -0.69 -32.70 -14.51
N ASN A 285 -1.16 -31.73 -15.30
CA ASN A 285 -1.43 -31.94 -16.72
C ASN A 285 -0.17 -32.13 -17.55
N ILE A 286 0.97 -31.58 -17.12
CA ILE A 286 2.29 -31.84 -17.76
C ILE A 286 2.77 -33.26 -17.49
N THR A 287 2.28 -33.91 -16.44
CA THR A 287 2.66 -35.25 -16.03
C THR A 287 1.69 -36.37 -16.43
N THR A 288 0.63 -36.05 -17.21
CA THR A 288 -0.39 -37.05 -17.63
C THR A 288 0.09 -38.11 -18.63
N THR A 289 1.38 -38.13 -18.98
CA THR A 289 2.01 -39.24 -19.70
C THR A 289 2.62 -40.27 -18.77
N THR A 290 2.50 -40.12 -17.45
CA THR A 290 3.06 -41.05 -16.45
C THR A 290 1.98 -41.95 -15.84
N SER A 291 2.33 -43.22 -15.60
CA SER A 291 1.49 -44.31 -15.15
C SER A 291 0.69 -44.00 -13.86
N LYS A 292 -0.43 -44.73 -13.64
CA LYS A 292 -1.25 -44.67 -12.41
C LYS A 292 -0.41 -44.77 -11.12
N ASP A 293 0.72 -45.46 -11.15
CA ASP A 293 1.61 -45.65 -10.00
C ASP A 293 2.30 -44.34 -9.53
N TYR A 294 2.49 -43.38 -10.44
CA TYR A 294 3.06 -42.08 -10.08
C TYR A 294 2.08 -41.21 -9.26
N TYR A 295 0.80 -41.41 -9.51
CA TYR A 295 -0.27 -40.69 -8.77
C TYR A 295 -0.37 -41.14 -7.32
N ILE A 296 -0.24 -42.47 -7.07
CA ILE A 296 -0.34 -43.05 -5.72
C ILE A 296 0.90 -42.68 -4.89
N SER A 297 2.09 -42.65 -5.49
CA SER A 297 3.32 -42.35 -4.77
C SER A 297 3.45 -40.90 -4.34
N ARG A 298 2.74 -39.97 -5.01
CA ARG A 298 2.75 -38.54 -4.64
C ARG A 298 1.67 -38.18 -3.63
N ALA A 299 0.52 -38.86 -3.64
CA ALA A 299 -0.51 -38.69 -2.62
C ALA A 299 -0.03 -39.14 -1.23
N ASP A 300 0.85 -40.13 -1.16
CA ASP A 300 1.45 -40.61 0.09
C ASP A 300 2.56 -39.69 0.64
N LYS A 301 3.07 -38.75 -0.16
CA LYS A 301 4.10 -37.79 0.28
C LYS A 301 3.52 -36.45 0.77
N VAL A 302 2.21 -36.24 0.68
CA VAL A 302 1.49 -35.01 1.09
C VAL A 302 0.65 -35.28 2.35
N ARG A 303 0.88 -36.39 3.03
CA ARG A 303 0.33 -36.65 4.37
C ARG A 303 1.35 -36.42 5.47
#